data_741d230b44a89c004af8ac8be30e5b87
#
_entry.id   741d230b44a89c004af8ac8be30e5b87
#
_cell.length_a   1.000
_cell.length_b   1.000
_cell.length_c   1.000
_cell.angle_alpha   90.00
_cell.angle_beta   90.00
_cell.angle_gamma   90.00
#
_symmetry.space_group_name_H-M   'P 1'
#
loop_
_entity.id
_entity.type
_entity.pdbx_description
1 polymer ?
#
loop_
_entity_poly.entity_id
_entity_poly.type
_entity_poly.pdbx_seq_one_letter_code
_entity_poly.pdbx_strand_id
1 'polypeptide(L)'
;EIRLSLVGSEMCIRDRDVAGVVVAYEPVWAIGTGEVAGPEDAQQMCAALRARVAALHGDDVAAGLRILYGGSVKSSSAPALLAQPDVDGALVGGASLDADEFAKIVRFDQA
;
A
#
# COMPACT_ATOMS: atom_id res chain seq x y z
N GLU A 1 -16.30 -6.27 10.98
CA GLU A 1 -15.54 -7.39 10.44
C GLU A 1 -14.99 -7.06 9.06
N ILE A 2 -13.68 -7.15 8.91
CA ILE A 2 -13.05 -6.93 7.60
C ILE A 2 -12.97 -8.25 6.88
N ARG A 3 -13.47 -8.25 5.66
CA ARG A 3 -13.24 -9.34 4.73
C ARG A 3 -12.11 -8.93 3.81
N LEU A 4 -11.03 -9.69 3.84
CA LEU A 4 -9.98 -9.59 2.85
C LEU A 4 -10.25 -10.61 1.76
N SER A 5 -10.45 -10.11 0.54
CA SER A 5 -10.64 -10.97 -0.60
C SER A 5 -9.27 -11.39 -1.12
N LEU A 6 -8.94 -12.64 -0.95
CA LEU A 6 -7.82 -13.28 -1.64
C LEU A 6 -8.37 -13.95 -2.88
N VAL A 7 -7.56 -14.10 -3.92
CA VAL A 7 -8.00 -14.61 -5.23
C VAL A 7 -8.99 -15.78 -5.07
N GLY A 8 -10.27 -15.52 -5.31
CA GLY A 8 -11.34 -16.51 -5.26
C GLY A 8 -11.77 -16.95 -3.86
N SER A 9 -11.30 -16.31 -2.79
CA SER A 9 -11.70 -16.65 -1.43
C SER A 9 -11.84 -15.43 -0.54
N GLU A 10 -12.77 -15.50 0.39
CA GLU A 10 -12.96 -14.48 1.41
C GLU A 10 -12.52 -15.02 2.76
N MET A 11 -11.87 -14.18 3.56
CA MET A 11 -11.39 -14.55 4.87
C MET A 11 -11.82 -13.52 5.90
N CYS A 12 -12.37 -13.98 7.01
CA CYS A 12 -12.64 -13.15 8.17
C CYS A 12 -11.43 -13.20 9.11
N ILE A 13 -10.91 -12.02 9.49
CA ILE A 13 -9.70 -11.93 10.29
C ILE A 13 -10.05 -11.38 11.67
N ARG A 14 -9.55 -12.03 12.73
CA ARG A 14 -9.70 -11.56 14.11
C ARG A 14 -8.72 -10.42 14.39
N ASP A 15 -9.05 -9.57 15.38
CA ASP A 15 -8.25 -8.39 15.72
C ASP A 15 -6.78 -8.69 15.93
N ARG A 16 -6.47 -9.75 16.69
CA ARG A 16 -5.07 -10.14 16.96
C ARG A 16 -4.32 -10.60 15.69
N ASP A 17 -5.05 -11.11 14.71
CA ASP A 17 -4.47 -11.57 13.44
C ASP A 17 -4.27 -10.40 12.49
N VAL A 18 -5.16 -9.39 12.54
CA VAL A 18 -5.04 -8.17 11.73
C VAL A 18 -3.77 -7.39 12.09
N ALA A 19 -3.37 -7.38 13.36
CA ALA A 19 -2.15 -6.69 13.78
C ALA A 19 -0.89 -7.21 13.06
N GLY A 20 -0.88 -8.46 12.60
CA GLY A 20 0.24 -9.05 11.86
C GLY A 20 0.10 -8.99 10.34
N VAL A 21 -1.00 -8.45 9.82
CA VAL A 21 -1.28 -8.42 8.39
C VAL A 21 -0.64 -7.19 7.74
N VAL A 22 -0.15 -7.36 6.53
CA VAL A 22 0.25 -6.26 5.65
C VAL A 22 -0.78 -6.17 4.54
N VAL A 23 -1.34 -4.99 4.34
CA VAL A 23 -2.35 -4.75 3.30
C VAL A 23 -1.69 -4.12 2.09
N ALA A 24 -1.96 -4.67 0.91
CA ALA A 24 -1.53 -4.08 -0.34
C ALA A 24 -2.74 -3.49 -1.07
N TYR A 25 -2.71 -2.20 -1.33
CA TYR A 25 -3.69 -1.55 -2.18
C TYR A 25 -3.20 -1.55 -3.62
N GLU A 26 -3.90 -2.28 -4.47
CA GLU A 26 -3.57 -2.39 -5.89
C GLU A 26 -4.70 -1.77 -6.71
N PRO A 27 -4.56 -0.51 -7.18
CA PRO A 27 -5.56 0.08 -8.04
C PRO A 27 -5.57 -0.63 -9.39
N VAL A 28 -6.63 -1.40 -9.65
CA VAL A 28 -6.73 -2.26 -10.83
C VAL A 28 -6.53 -1.49 -12.13
N TRP A 29 -7.05 -0.26 -12.19
CA TRP A 29 -6.92 0.61 -13.36
C TRP A 29 -5.47 1.06 -13.63
N ALA A 30 -4.59 1.00 -12.62
CA ALA A 30 -3.19 1.41 -12.75
C ALA A 30 -2.24 0.21 -12.97
N ILE A 31 -2.74 -1.02 -12.85
CA ILE A 31 -1.90 -2.21 -13.01
C ILE A 31 -1.72 -2.52 -14.49
N GLY A 32 -0.47 -2.48 -14.94
CA GLY A 32 -0.12 -2.88 -16.32
C GLY A 32 -0.60 -1.94 -17.42
N THR A 33 -1.17 -0.79 -17.06
CA THR A 33 -1.71 0.18 -18.03
C THR A 33 -0.75 1.31 -18.36
N GLY A 34 0.32 1.45 -17.59
CA GLY A 34 1.22 2.61 -17.68
C GLY A 34 0.67 3.85 -16.98
N GLU A 35 -0.57 3.82 -16.52
CA GLU A 35 -1.15 4.90 -15.71
C GLU A 35 -0.64 4.78 -14.27
N VAL A 36 -0.39 5.92 -13.65
CA VAL A 36 0.08 6.00 -12.26
C VAL A 36 -0.95 6.76 -11.46
N ALA A 37 -1.39 6.17 -10.34
CA ALA A 37 -2.19 6.91 -9.38
C ALA A 37 -1.36 8.06 -8.80
N GLY A 38 -1.97 9.21 -8.65
CA GLY A 38 -1.31 10.33 -7.97
C GLY A 38 -1.08 10.02 -6.50
N PRO A 39 -0.12 10.69 -5.85
CA PRO A 39 0.11 10.50 -4.42
C PRO A 39 -1.15 10.76 -3.58
N GLU A 40 -1.95 11.74 -3.97
CA GLU A 40 -3.21 12.07 -3.29
C GLU A 40 -4.22 10.94 -3.39
N ASP A 41 -4.32 10.29 -4.54
CA ASP A 41 -5.23 9.15 -4.74
C ASP A 41 -4.81 7.97 -3.87
N ALA A 42 -3.51 7.67 -3.85
CA ALA A 42 -2.95 6.62 -3.00
C ALA A 42 -3.21 6.93 -1.53
N GLN A 43 -2.96 8.15 -1.10
CA GLN A 43 -3.20 8.60 0.27
C GLN A 43 -4.67 8.47 0.65
N GLN A 44 -5.57 8.93 -0.21
CA GLN A 44 -7.00 8.88 0.07
C GLN A 44 -7.49 7.46 0.29
N MET A 45 -7.07 6.54 -0.55
CA MET A 45 -7.48 5.14 -0.43
C MET A 45 -6.83 4.44 0.77
N CYS A 46 -5.55 4.67 1.01
CA CYS A 46 -4.87 4.10 2.16
C CYS A 46 -5.45 4.63 3.47
N ALA A 47 -5.77 5.93 3.53
CA ALA A 47 -6.44 6.52 4.69
C ALA A 47 -7.83 5.92 4.92
N ALA A 48 -8.59 5.69 3.85
CA ALA A 48 -9.91 5.07 3.94
C ALA A 48 -9.82 3.62 4.45
N LEU A 49 -8.83 2.87 3.98
CA LEU A 49 -8.57 1.50 4.47
C LEU A 49 -8.21 1.50 5.95
N ARG A 50 -7.31 2.38 6.37
CA ARG A 50 -6.91 2.51 7.77
C ARG A 50 -8.07 2.91 8.65
N ALA A 51 -8.91 3.86 8.21
CA ALA A 51 -10.11 4.27 8.94
C ALA A 51 -11.09 3.12 9.08
N ARG A 52 -11.24 2.29 8.06
CA ARG A 52 -12.11 1.12 8.13
C ARG A 52 -11.59 0.08 9.12
N VAL A 53 -10.28 -0.15 9.14
CA VAL A 53 -9.66 -1.03 10.13
C VAL A 53 -9.86 -0.47 11.55
N ALA A 54 -9.69 0.82 11.73
CA ALA A 54 -9.91 1.47 13.03
C ALA A 54 -11.35 1.27 13.52
N ALA A 55 -12.33 1.42 12.64
CA ALA A 55 -13.73 1.23 12.97
C ALA A 55 -14.07 -0.21 13.37
N LEU A 56 -13.39 -1.20 12.79
CA LEU A 56 -13.69 -2.61 12.99
C LEU A 56 -12.80 -3.28 14.05
N HIS A 57 -11.57 -2.83 14.22
CA HIS A 57 -10.56 -3.49 15.07
C HIS A 57 -9.89 -2.55 16.08
N GLY A 58 -10.24 -1.27 16.09
CA GLY A 58 -9.69 -0.28 17.01
C GLY A 58 -8.54 0.54 16.43
N ASP A 59 -8.31 1.71 17.05
CA ASP A 59 -7.31 2.66 16.58
C ASP A 59 -5.89 2.14 16.73
N ASP A 60 -5.60 1.37 17.77
CA ASP A 60 -4.27 0.83 18.02
C ASP A 60 -3.85 -0.16 16.92
N VAL A 61 -4.77 -1.03 16.51
CA VAL A 61 -4.55 -1.98 15.43
C VAL A 61 -4.33 -1.24 14.12
N ALA A 62 -5.18 -0.25 13.83
CA ALA A 62 -5.08 0.55 12.61
C ALA A 62 -3.78 1.34 12.53
N ALA A 63 -3.32 1.89 13.65
CA ALA A 63 -2.07 2.65 13.69
C ALA A 63 -0.84 1.80 13.40
N GLY A 64 -0.85 0.53 13.81
CA GLY A 64 0.23 -0.40 13.56
C GLY A 64 0.16 -1.14 12.22
N LEU A 65 -0.95 -1.01 11.50
CA LEU A 65 -1.15 -1.69 10.22
C LEU A 65 -0.26 -1.08 9.15
N ARG A 66 0.43 -1.92 8.39
CA ARG A 66 1.21 -1.49 7.23
C ARG A 66 0.36 -1.61 5.97
N ILE A 67 0.22 -0.48 5.27
CA ILE A 67 -0.52 -0.41 4.02
C ILE A 67 0.46 -0.04 2.92
N LEU A 68 0.59 -0.92 1.92
CA LEU A 68 1.50 -0.74 0.80
C LEU A 68 0.73 -0.32 -0.44
N TYR A 69 1.32 0.58 -1.20
CA TYR A 69 0.80 0.92 -2.53
C TYR A 69 1.37 -0.06 -3.56
N GLY A 70 0.49 -0.71 -4.33
CA GLY A 70 0.85 -1.74 -5.30
C GLY A 70 0.57 -1.37 -6.76
N GLY A 71 0.41 -0.09 -7.07
CA GLY A 71 0.33 0.37 -8.46
C GLY A 71 1.71 0.50 -9.09
N SER A 72 1.81 1.25 -10.18
CA SER A 72 3.10 1.53 -10.81
C SER A 72 3.96 2.40 -9.92
N VAL A 73 5.13 1.91 -9.54
CA VAL A 73 6.10 2.64 -8.73
C VAL A 73 7.43 2.71 -9.48
N LYS A 74 7.94 3.93 -9.61
CA LYS A 74 9.25 4.20 -10.21
C LYS A 74 10.04 5.10 -9.27
N SER A 75 11.35 5.21 -9.50
CA SER A 75 12.20 6.10 -8.69
C SER A 75 11.72 7.55 -8.73
N SER A 76 11.12 7.97 -9.85
CA SER A 76 10.58 9.33 -10.01
C SER A 76 9.29 9.57 -9.18
N SER A 77 8.47 8.55 -8.97
CA SER A 77 7.21 8.66 -8.24
C SER A 77 7.31 8.26 -6.76
N ALA A 78 8.28 7.46 -6.41
CA ALA A 78 8.43 6.91 -5.06
C ALA A 78 8.50 7.99 -3.96
N PRO A 79 9.28 9.08 -4.10
CA PRO A 79 9.36 10.07 -3.03
C PRO A 79 8.01 10.67 -2.65
N ALA A 80 7.21 11.05 -3.64
CA ALA A 80 5.90 11.65 -3.39
C ALA A 80 4.90 10.64 -2.81
N LEU A 81 4.91 9.41 -3.31
CA LEU A 81 4.04 8.34 -2.81
C LEU A 81 4.38 7.97 -1.37
N LEU A 82 5.65 7.73 -1.09
CA LEU A 82 6.10 7.24 0.22
C LEU A 82 6.17 8.34 1.28
N ALA A 83 6.04 9.60 0.88
CA ALA A 83 5.89 10.73 1.80
C ALA A 83 4.47 10.85 2.37
N GLN A 84 3.49 10.16 1.81
CA GLN A 84 2.12 10.24 2.26
C GLN A 84 1.95 9.56 3.63
N PRO A 85 1.17 10.15 4.56
CA PRO A 85 1.09 9.66 5.94
C PRO A 85 0.51 8.25 6.08
N ASP A 86 -0.35 7.82 5.18
CA ASP A 86 -1.00 6.51 5.27
C ASP A 86 -0.44 5.48 4.29
N VAL A 87 0.60 5.83 3.54
CA VAL A 87 1.32 4.91 2.65
C VAL A 87 2.60 4.48 3.35
N ASP A 88 2.65 3.23 3.79
CA ASP A 88 3.76 2.72 4.60
C ASP A 88 4.87 2.08 3.76
N GLY A 89 4.60 1.81 2.50
CA GLY A 89 5.57 1.20 1.60
C GLY A 89 4.99 0.97 0.21
N ALA A 90 5.69 0.20 -0.59
CA ALA A 90 5.29 -0.10 -1.95
C ALA A 90 5.55 -1.56 -2.32
N LEU A 91 4.69 -2.09 -3.17
CA LEU A 91 4.94 -3.33 -3.90
C LEU A 91 5.44 -2.93 -5.28
N VAL A 92 6.70 -3.23 -5.56
CA VAL A 92 7.34 -2.82 -6.81
C VAL A 92 7.31 -3.97 -7.80
N GLY A 93 6.72 -3.73 -8.97
CA GLY A 93 6.64 -4.72 -10.05
C GLY A 93 7.86 -4.66 -10.98
N GLY A 94 7.62 -4.24 -12.23
CA GLY A 94 8.66 -4.24 -13.27
C GLY A 94 9.94 -3.51 -12.92
N ALA A 95 9.86 -2.40 -12.19
CA ALA A 95 11.03 -1.65 -11.75
C ALA A 95 11.95 -2.45 -10.81
N SER A 96 11.45 -3.50 -10.15
CA SER A 96 12.26 -4.37 -9.30
C SER A 96 13.23 -5.24 -10.07
N LEU A 97 13.05 -5.37 -11.39
CA LEU A 97 13.94 -6.15 -12.26
C LEU A 97 15.20 -5.37 -12.64
N ASP A 98 15.21 -4.07 -12.42
CA ASP A 98 16.38 -3.20 -12.64
C ASP A 98 16.96 -2.84 -11.28
N ALA A 99 18.18 -3.29 -11.02
CA ALA A 99 18.83 -3.11 -9.71
C ALA A 99 19.04 -1.64 -9.36
N ASP A 100 19.42 -0.82 -10.34
CA ASP A 100 19.66 0.61 -10.11
C ASP A 100 18.35 1.35 -9.83
N GLU A 101 17.32 1.05 -10.59
CA GLU A 101 15.99 1.64 -10.41
C GLU A 101 15.41 1.25 -9.03
N PHE A 102 15.51 -0.03 -8.69
CA PHE A 102 15.02 -0.51 -7.41
C PHE A 102 15.78 0.11 -6.24
N ALA A 103 17.10 0.25 -6.36
CA ALA A 103 17.92 0.90 -5.33
C ALA A 103 17.51 2.36 -5.10
N LYS A 104 17.16 3.08 -6.17
CA LYS A 104 16.67 4.45 -6.06
C LYS A 104 15.32 4.52 -5.36
N ILE A 105 14.44 3.55 -5.62
CA ILE A 105 13.15 3.45 -4.93
C ILE A 105 13.36 3.23 -3.43
N VAL A 106 14.23 2.30 -3.06
CA VAL A 106 14.54 2.00 -1.65
C VAL A 106 15.13 3.23 -0.93
N ARG A 107 15.91 4.02 -1.65
CA ARG A 107 16.55 5.24 -1.14
C ARG A 107 15.75 6.51 -1.43
N PHE A 108 14.46 6.42 -1.49
CA PHE A 108 13.59 7.53 -1.89
C PHE A 108 13.78 8.80 -1.05
N ASP A 109 14.16 8.64 0.22
CA ASP A 109 14.36 9.73 1.17
C ASP A 109 15.77 10.33 1.11
N GLN A 110 16.66 9.76 0.31
CA GLN A 110 18.05 10.18 0.19
C GLN A 110 18.34 10.86 -1.15
N ALA A 111 17.31 11.12 -1.91
CA ALA A 111 17.45 11.73 -3.23
C ALA A 111 17.79 13.22 -3.15
#